data_4fa2a630bbe6b1c18d596859367beec7
#
_entry.id   4fa2a630bbe6b1c18d596859367beec7
#
_cell.length_a   1.000
_cell.length_b   1.000
_cell.length_c   1.000
_cell.angle_alpha   90.00
_cell.angle_beta   90.00
_cell.angle_gamma   90.00
#
_symmetry.space_group_name_H-M   'P 1'
#
loop_
_entity.id
_entity.type
_entity.pdbx_description
1 polymer ?
#
loop_
_entity_poly.entity_id
_entity_poly.type
_entity_poly.pdbx_seq_one_letter_code
_entity_poly.pdbx_strand_id
1 'polypeptide(L)'
;MLSDEKILITGPAGQIAFPMARDLAKDNEVWGIARFGDPDTRKQVEDVGVKTLAIDLGDPDFSELPTDFTYVLHLAVVQVPGLDYDFAIRANAEGTGLLLHHCRKAKAALVMSTHSVYKPPTDGDPWHVFKETDALGDVNAAHAPSYSMSKISQEAVARTCARLFDLPVTIARMNASYGPDGTGGLPIMQMDALMAGNAVTTRWDPCMYMPIHTDDITAQTEALLDGASATEATIVNWAGDEPASVQEWCAYIGELAGIDPVVNSVPVEGTLRGSVTDNTKRAALTGPCKVSWRDGIRDAFEKRHGNK
;
A
#
# COMPACT_ATOMS: atom_id res chain seq x y z
N MET A 1 -16.89 0.24 10.79
CA MET A 1 -15.44 0.34 11.13
C MET A 1 -15.23 -0.41 12.42
N LEU A 2 -14.12 -1.11 12.58
CA LEU A 2 -13.80 -1.91 13.77
C LEU A 2 -13.92 -1.07 15.06
N SER A 3 -14.45 -1.66 16.13
CA SER A 3 -14.58 -1.05 17.46
C SER A 3 -14.34 -2.08 18.55
N ASP A 4 -13.79 -1.63 19.68
CA ASP A 4 -13.48 -2.45 20.85
C ASP A 4 -12.52 -3.63 20.57
N GLU A 5 -11.65 -3.48 19.56
CA GLU A 5 -10.72 -4.52 19.13
C GLU A 5 -9.27 -4.15 19.47
N LYS A 6 -8.39 -5.16 19.55
CA LYS A 6 -6.95 -4.98 19.72
C LYS A 6 -6.25 -5.24 18.40
N ILE A 7 -5.70 -4.20 17.81
CA ILE A 7 -5.21 -4.20 16.42
C ILE A 7 -3.71 -3.95 16.38
N LEU A 8 -2.99 -4.78 15.65
CA LEU A 8 -1.58 -4.56 15.35
C LEU A 8 -1.44 -3.96 13.94
N ILE A 9 -0.71 -2.85 13.82
CA ILE A 9 -0.36 -2.20 12.55
C ILE A 9 1.15 -2.17 12.40
N THR A 10 1.69 -2.70 11.31
CA THR A 10 3.11 -2.56 11.00
C THR A 10 3.35 -1.35 10.11
N GLY A 11 4.40 -0.58 10.40
CA GLY A 11 4.73 0.65 9.67
C GLY A 11 3.71 1.78 9.90
N PRO A 12 3.24 2.06 11.13
CA PRO A 12 2.11 2.95 11.42
C PRO A 12 2.35 4.42 11.04
N ALA A 13 3.58 4.82 10.76
CA ALA A 13 3.93 6.15 10.25
C ALA A 13 3.90 6.26 8.72
N GLY A 14 3.63 5.13 8.03
CA GLY A 14 3.59 5.10 6.57
C GLY A 14 2.38 5.83 6.01
N GLN A 15 2.47 6.24 4.73
CA GLN A 15 1.45 7.02 4.02
C GLN A 15 0.05 6.40 4.06
N ILE A 16 -0.05 5.07 3.96
CA ILE A 16 -1.32 4.34 4.06
C ILE A 16 -1.68 4.07 5.52
N ALA A 17 -0.68 3.69 6.31
CA ALA A 17 -0.89 3.19 7.66
C ALA A 17 -1.21 4.31 8.66
N PHE A 18 -0.66 5.51 8.50
CA PHE A 18 -0.85 6.59 9.47
C PHE A 18 -2.31 7.07 9.56
N PRO A 19 -3.00 7.45 8.45
CA PRO A 19 -4.41 7.83 8.54
C PRO A 19 -5.29 6.68 9.06
N MET A 20 -5.01 5.44 8.67
CA MET A 20 -5.71 4.27 9.17
C MET A 20 -5.48 4.06 10.67
N ALA A 21 -4.24 4.15 11.15
CA ALA A 21 -3.91 4.02 12.57
C ALA A 21 -4.59 5.10 13.42
N ARG A 22 -4.56 6.37 12.96
CA ARG A 22 -5.25 7.51 13.60
C ARG A 22 -6.75 7.26 13.72
N ASP A 23 -7.38 6.78 12.66
CA ASP A 23 -8.83 6.60 12.64
C ASP A 23 -9.26 5.37 13.45
N LEU A 24 -8.51 4.27 13.40
CA LEU A 24 -8.78 3.08 14.21
C LEU A 24 -8.50 3.31 15.71
N ALA A 25 -7.52 4.12 16.08
CA ALA A 25 -7.19 4.38 17.49
C ALA A 25 -8.30 5.15 18.25
N LYS A 26 -9.29 5.70 17.55
CA LYS A 26 -10.44 6.39 18.20
C LYS A 26 -11.32 5.42 18.99
N ASP A 27 -11.50 4.20 18.49
CA ASP A 27 -12.46 3.23 18.99
C ASP A 27 -11.83 1.87 19.31
N ASN A 28 -10.48 1.74 19.22
CA ASN A 28 -9.76 0.47 19.40
C ASN A 28 -8.46 0.64 20.17
N GLU A 29 -7.95 -0.45 20.74
CA GLU A 29 -6.59 -0.54 21.23
C GLU A 29 -5.64 -0.82 20.05
N VAL A 30 -4.92 0.19 19.58
CA VAL A 30 -4.01 0.06 18.43
C VAL A 30 -2.55 0.02 18.88
N TRP A 31 -1.83 -0.99 18.42
CA TRP A 31 -0.39 -1.13 18.55
C TRP A 31 0.28 -0.93 17.21
N GLY A 32 1.38 -0.18 17.20
CA GLY A 32 2.18 0.10 16.02
C GLY A 32 3.61 -0.40 16.18
N ILE A 33 4.11 -1.20 15.24
CA ILE A 33 5.51 -1.61 15.20
C ILE A 33 6.20 -1.07 13.95
N ALA A 34 7.38 -0.51 14.14
CA ALA A 34 8.29 -0.05 13.11
C ALA A 34 9.69 0.12 13.69
N ARG A 35 10.68 0.40 12.88
CA ARG A 35 12.05 0.70 13.37
C ARG A 35 12.13 1.99 14.17
N PHE A 36 11.25 2.96 13.89
CA PHE A 36 11.20 4.28 14.56
C PHE A 36 12.59 4.94 14.69
N GLY A 37 13.34 4.96 13.60
CA GLY A 37 14.66 5.60 13.57
C GLY A 37 14.63 7.13 13.76
N ASP A 38 13.47 7.74 13.57
CA ASP A 38 13.20 9.15 13.83
C ASP A 38 12.21 9.27 14.99
N PRO A 39 12.62 9.90 16.12
CA PRO A 39 11.78 10.10 17.30
C PRO A 39 10.53 10.95 17.04
N ASP A 40 10.60 11.92 16.15
CA ASP A 40 9.46 12.81 15.84
C ASP A 40 8.36 12.02 15.10
N THR A 41 8.75 11.14 14.19
CA THR A 41 7.84 10.22 13.51
C THR A 41 7.17 9.27 14.50
N ARG A 42 7.91 8.74 15.49
CA ARG A 42 7.33 7.91 16.55
C ARG A 42 6.32 8.68 17.38
N LYS A 43 6.72 9.88 17.82
CA LYS A 43 5.84 10.76 18.60
C LYS A 43 4.55 11.10 17.86
N GLN A 44 4.61 11.38 16.56
CA GLN A 44 3.41 11.65 15.74
C GLN A 44 2.43 10.47 15.79
N VAL A 45 2.90 9.24 15.77
CA VAL A 45 2.07 8.03 15.87
C VAL A 45 1.50 7.87 17.29
N GLU A 46 2.28 8.15 18.33
CA GLU A 46 1.83 8.09 19.72
C GLU A 46 0.79 9.19 20.05
N ASP A 47 0.96 10.38 19.49
CA ASP A 47 0.04 11.53 19.69
C ASP A 47 -1.39 11.25 19.18
N VAL A 48 -1.57 10.30 18.26
CA VAL A 48 -2.90 9.88 17.80
C VAL A 48 -3.46 8.65 18.56
N GLY A 49 -2.83 8.26 19.69
CA GLY A 49 -3.33 7.22 20.58
C GLY A 49 -2.82 5.81 20.30
N VAL A 50 -1.84 5.64 19.40
CA VAL A 50 -1.24 4.34 19.07
C VAL A 50 -0.12 4.00 20.05
N LYS A 51 -0.14 2.80 20.64
CA LYS A 51 0.97 2.26 21.45
C LYS A 51 2.08 1.78 20.51
N THR A 52 3.34 2.18 20.74
CA THR A 52 4.43 1.86 19.81
C THR A 52 5.50 0.96 20.41
N LEU A 53 6.02 0.04 19.59
CA LEU A 53 7.25 -0.72 19.88
C LEU A 53 8.22 -0.60 18.70
N ALA A 54 9.51 -0.40 19.01
CA ALA A 54 10.56 -0.38 17.99
C ALA A 54 10.97 -1.81 17.65
N ILE A 55 10.58 -2.28 16.47
CA ILE A 55 10.87 -3.64 15.98
C ILE A 55 11.30 -3.54 14.51
N ASP A 56 12.44 -4.16 14.16
CA ASP A 56 12.87 -4.36 12.78
C ASP A 56 12.38 -5.72 12.28
N LEU A 57 11.55 -5.74 11.25
CA LEU A 57 11.05 -6.97 10.66
C LEU A 57 12.13 -7.81 9.95
N GLY A 58 13.29 -7.24 9.66
CA GLY A 58 14.46 -7.97 9.15
C GLY A 58 15.20 -8.80 10.20
N ASP A 59 15.02 -8.49 11.48
CA ASP A 59 15.56 -9.22 12.63
C ASP A 59 14.65 -8.98 13.85
N PRO A 60 13.43 -9.56 13.86
CA PRO A 60 12.41 -9.16 14.81
C PRO A 60 12.58 -9.82 16.18
N ASP A 61 12.54 -9.02 17.23
CA ASP A 61 12.29 -9.47 18.59
C ASP A 61 10.86 -9.09 19.02
N PHE A 62 10.00 -10.08 19.14
CA PHE A 62 8.60 -9.91 19.55
C PHE A 62 8.38 -10.19 21.04
N SER A 63 9.41 -10.33 21.86
CA SER A 63 9.30 -10.72 23.28
C SER A 63 8.41 -9.77 24.11
N GLU A 64 8.42 -8.48 23.80
CA GLU A 64 7.60 -7.46 24.47
C GLU A 64 6.26 -7.19 23.75
N LEU A 65 6.05 -7.75 22.56
CA LEU A 65 4.82 -7.54 21.80
C LEU A 65 3.70 -8.45 22.31
N PRO A 66 2.50 -7.95 22.65
CA PRO A 66 1.36 -8.80 23.01
C PRO A 66 1.04 -9.84 21.93
N THR A 67 0.44 -10.96 22.35
CA THR A 67 0.06 -12.07 21.44
C THR A 67 -1.44 -12.20 21.23
N ASP A 68 -2.22 -11.34 21.87
CA ASP A 68 -3.69 -11.38 21.94
C ASP A 68 -4.35 -10.36 21.00
N PHE A 69 -3.71 -10.06 19.88
CA PHE A 69 -4.31 -9.19 18.86
C PHE A 69 -5.52 -9.87 18.21
N THR A 70 -6.59 -9.06 18.05
CA THR A 70 -7.77 -9.49 17.30
C THR A 70 -7.52 -9.44 15.80
N TYR A 71 -6.87 -8.37 15.34
CA TYR A 71 -6.56 -8.18 13.92
C TYR A 71 -5.12 -7.72 13.70
N VAL A 72 -4.58 -8.08 12.54
CA VAL A 72 -3.24 -7.67 12.11
C VAL A 72 -3.34 -6.96 10.76
N LEU A 73 -2.87 -5.72 10.71
CA LEU A 73 -2.71 -4.93 9.49
C LEU A 73 -1.22 -4.85 9.16
N HIS A 74 -0.75 -5.79 8.36
CA HIS A 74 0.65 -5.85 7.96
C HIS A 74 0.90 -4.98 6.73
N LEU A 75 1.17 -3.69 6.96
CA LEU A 75 1.29 -2.64 5.95
C LEU A 75 2.74 -2.20 5.71
N ALA A 76 3.67 -2.61 6.58
CA ALA A 76 5.08 -2.29 6.45
C ALA A 76 5.69 -2.87 5.17
N VAL A 77 6.59 -2.12 4.58
CA VAL A 77 7.39 -2.54 3.44
C VAL A 77 8.80 -1.99 3.55
N VAL A 78 9.78 -2.79 3.15
CA VAL A 78 11.14 -2.35 2.93
C VAL A 78 11.39 -2.33 1.43
N GLN A 79 11.68 -1.15 0.90
CA GLN A 79 12.15 -0.96 -0.46
C GLN A 79 13.67 -0.75 -0.40
N VAL A 80 14.42 -1.74 -0.87
CA VAL A 80 15.88 -1.74 -0.82
C VAL A 80 16.42 -1.18 -2.13
N PRO A 81 17.14 -0.08 -2.11
CA PRO A 81 17.89 0.36 -3.29
C PRO A 81 18.96 -0.67 -3.64
N GLY A 82 19.16 -0.93 -4.93
CA GLY A 82 20.16 -1.89 -5.40
C GLY A 82 19.67 -3.34 -5.39
N LEU A 83 20.62 -4.27 -5.38
CA LEU A 83 20.40 -5.70 -5.63
C LEU A 83 20.53 -6.58 -4.37
N ASP A 84 20.27 -6.02 -3.18
CA ASP A 84 20.28 -6.82 -1.95
C ASP A 84 18.96 -7.61 -1.81
N TYR A 85 18.91 -8.72 -2.54
CA TYR A 85 17.76 -9.61 -2.55
C TYR A 85 17.55 -10.33 -1.21
N ASP A 86 18.64 -10.76 -0.56
CA ASP A 86 18.57 -11.49 0.71
C ASP A 86 17.97 -10.62 1.80
N PHE A 87 18.40 -9.36 1.90
CA PHE A 87 17.80 -8.44 2.86
C PHE A 87 16.32 -8.14 2.53
N ALA A 88 15.98 -7.96 1.26
CA ALA A 88 14.61 -7.71 0.85
C ALA A 88 13.67 -8.89 1.16
N ILE A 89 14.14 -10.14 0.93
CA ILE A 89 13.39 -11.36 1.29
C ILE A 89 13.24 -11.45 2.81
N ARG A 90 14.34 -11.30 3.55
CA ARG A 90 14.33 -11.37 5.01
C ARG A 90 13.34 -10.39 5.62
N ALA A 91 13.39 -9.12 5.22
CA ALA A 91 12.53 -8.08 5.79
C ALA A 91 11.06 -8.19 5.34
N ASN A 92 10.79 -8.43 4.05
CA ASN A 92 9.43 -8.43 3.53
C ASN A 92 8.75 -9.80 3.61
N ALA A 93 9.46 -10.91 3.43
CA ALA A 93 8.86 -12.24 3.40
C ALA A 93 9.05 -13.01 4.71
N GLU A 94 10.28 -13.21 5.17
CA GLU A 94 10.53 -13.95 6.42
C GLU A 94 9.97 -13.20 7.63
N GLY A 95 10.16 -11.87 7.70
CA GLY A 95 9.55 -11.02 8.72
C GLY A 95 8.03 -11.13 8.77
N THR A 96 7.38 -11.25 7.60
CA THR A 96 5.92 -11.53 7.52
C THR A 96 5.58 -12.88 8.16
N GLY A 97 6.35 -13.93 7.86
CA GLY A 97 6.12 -15.26 8.43
C GLY A 97 6.25 -15.29 9.94
N LEU A 98 7.29 -14.66 10.47
CA LEU A 98 7.54 -14.54 11.91
C LEU A 98 6.44 -13.74 12.61
N LEU A 99 6.00 -12.63 12.01
CA LEU A 99 4.89 -11.81 12.51
C LEU A 99 3.58 -12.59 12.55
N LEU A 100 3.20 -13.25 11.45
CA LEU A 100 1.97 -14.04 11.40
C LEU A 100 2.02 -15.25 12.35
N HIS A 101 3.20 -15.85 12.56
CA HIS A 101 3.37 -16.87 13.60
C HIS A 101 3.14 -16.30 15.01
N HIS A 102 3.68 -15.12 15.31
CA HIS A 102 3.47 -14.44 16.59
C HIS A 102 1.97 -14.14 16.81
N CYS A 103 1.29 -13.63 15.79
CA CYS A 103 -0.12 -13.26 15.84
C CYS A 103 -1.07 -14.38 15.37
N ARG A 104 -0.65 -15.65 15.38
CA ARG A 104 -1.41 -16.78 14.78
C ARG A 104 -2.78 -17.07 15.40
N LYS A 105 -3.12 -16.40 16.51
CA LYS A 105 -4.43 -16.49 17.17
C LYS A 105 -5.39 -15.36 16.81
N ALA A 106 -4.96 -14.43 15.94
CA ALA A 106 -5.81 -13.35 15.49
C ALA A 106 -7.02 -13.89 14.71
N LYS A 107 -8.12 -13.14 14.71
CA LYS A 107 -9.32 -13.48 13.93
C LYS A 107 -9.04 -13.37 12.43
N ALA A 108 -8.24 -12.37 12.02
CA ALA A 108 -7.80 -12.22 10.65
C ALA A 108 -6.56 -11.31 10.53
N ALA A 109 -5.85 -11.46 9.41
CA ALA A 109 -4.73 -10.60 9.02
C ALA A 109 -4.92 -10.05 7.59
N LEU A 110 -4.64 -8.77 7.40
CA LEU A 110 -4.50 -8.13 6.10
C LEU A 110 -3.01 -7.93 5.80
N VAL A 111 -2.53 -8.53 4.72
CA VAL A 111 -1.13 -8.41 4.28
C VAL A 111 -1.11 -7.53 3.01
N MET A 112 -0.47 -6.37 3.12
CA MET A 112 -0.30 -5.46 1.99
C MET A 112 0.72 -6.03 1.01
N SER A 113 0.26 -6.36 -0.19
CA SER A 113 1.07 -6.65 -1.36
C SER A 113 1.08 -5.46 -2.32
N THR A 114 1.46 -5.66 -3.55
CA THR A 114 1.58 -4.60 -4.55
C THR A 114 1.14 -5.10 -5.92
N HIS A 115 0.63 -4.20 -6.74
CA HIS A 115 0.38 -4.47 -8.15
C HIS A 115 1.67 -4.82 -8.93
N SER A 116 2.83 -4.38 -8.45
CA SER A 116 4.13 -4.67 -9.06
C SER A 116 4.54 -6.16 -9.02
N VAL A 117 3.73 -7.04 -8.45
CA VAL A 117 3.96 -8.51 -8.52
C VAL A 117 3.60 -9.10 -9.89
N TYR A 118 2.77 -8.43 -10.68
CA TYR A 118 2.32 -8.95 -11.97
C TYR A 118 3.42 -8.90 -13.03
N LYS A 119 3.42 -9.93 -13.89
CA LYS A 119 4.29 -9.98 -15.05
C LYS A 119 3.85 -8.95 -16.10
N PRO A 120 4.77 -8.17 -16.68
CA PRO A 120 4.44 -7.27 -17.78
C PRO A 120 3.82 -8.03 -18.96
N PRO A 121 2.71 -7.52 -19.56
CA PRO A 121 2.14 -8.10 -20.76
C PRO A 121 3.16 -8.11 -21.91
N THR A 122 3.18 -9.18 -22.71
CA THR A 122 4.16 -9.34 -23.81
C THR A 122 3.93 -8.37 -24.98
N ASP A 123 2.68 -7.90 -25.16
CA ASP A 123 2.30 -6.89 -26.15
C ASP A 123 2.55 -5.46 -25.68
N GLY A 124 2.85 -5.29 -24.36
CA GLY A 124 3.10 -3.99 -23.76
C GLY A 124 1.87 -3.09 -23.73
N ASP A 125 0.66 -3.63 -23.74
CA ASP A 125 -0.58 -2.86 -23.67
C ASP A 125 -0.69 -2.11 -22.32
N PRO A 126 -0.73 -0.75 -22.32
CA PRO A 126 -0.89 0.01 -21.08
C PRO A 126 -2.30 -0.11 -20.47
N TRP A 127 -3.26 -0.60 -21.22
CA TRP A 127 -4.65 -0.83 -20.81
C TRP A 127 -4.95 -2.26 -20.41
N HIS A 128 -3.92 -3.14 -20.37
CA HIS A 128 -4.12 -4.50 -19.91
C HIS A 128 -4.78 -4.52 -18.52
N VAL A 129 -5.92 -5.23 -18.42
CA VAL A 129 -6.70 -5.32 -17.16
C VAL A 129 -6.23 -6.54 -16.38
N PHE A 130 -5.41 -6.32 -15.37
CA PHE A 130 -4.84 -7.39 -14.54
C PHE A 130 -5.89 -8.00 -13.61
N LYS A 131 -5.95 -9.33 -13.62
CA LYS A 131 -6.74 -10.15 -12.69
C LYS A 131 -5.84 -10.80 -11.65
N GLU A 132 -6.40 -11.18 -10.50
CA GLU A 132 -5.63 -11.85 -9.44
C GLU A 132 -5.02 -13.18 -9.87
N THR A 133 -5.52 -13.77 -10.95
CA THR A 133 -5.05 -15.02 -11.56
C THR A 133 -3.94 -14.85 -12.60
N ASP A 134 -3.60 -13.61 -12.95
CA ASP A 134 -2.58 -13.36 -13.97
C ASP A 134 -1.18 -13.73 -13.48
N ALA A 135 -0.29 -13.98 -14.43
CA ALA A 135 1.08 -14.39 -14.15
C ALA A 135 1.84 -13.35 -13.34
N LEU A 136 2.69 -13.83 -12.43
CA LEU A 136 3.56 -13.01 -11.59
C LEU A 136 5.00 -13.08 -12.06
N GLY A 137 5.78 -12.06 -11.73
CA GLY A 137 7.23 -12.03 -11.91
C GLY A 137 7.71 -11.12 -13.02
N ASP A 138 9.01 -11.14 -13.26
CA ASP A 138 9.75 -10.48 -14.34
C ASP A 138 9.61 -8.92 -14.39
N VAL A 139 8.95 -8.30 -13.43
CA VAL A 139 8.84 -6.84 -13.41
C VAL A 139 10.10 -6.20 -12.83
N ASN A 140 10.61 -5.21 -13.53
CA ASN A 140 11.73 -4.40 -13.06
C ASN A 140 11.19 -3.14 -12.36
N ALA A 141 11.45 -3.01 -11.06
CA ALA A 141 11.25 -1.75 -10.34
C ALA A 141 12.60 -1.02 -10.28
N ALA A 142 12.84 -0.10 -11.20
CA ALA A 142 14.16 0.52 -11.40
C ALA A 142 14.74 1.17 -10.12
N HIS A 143 13.89 1.70 -9.22
CA HIS A 143 14.30 2.31 -7.94
C HIS A 143 14.53 1.29 -6.82
N ALA A 144 13.97 0.08 -6.94
CA ALA A 144 14.10 -1.00 -5.98
C ALA A 144 13.94 -2.35 -6.70
N PRO A 145 14.97 -2.86 -7.39
CA PRO A 145 14.89 -4.05 -8.24
C PRO A 145 14.43 -5.32 -7.50
N SER A 146 14.77 -5.44 -6.21
CA SER A 146 14.36 -6.56 -5.35
C SER A 146 12.90 -6.49 -4.87
N TYR A 147 12.20 -5.36 -5.08
CA TYR A 147 10.89 -5.09 -4.49
C TYR A 147 9.83 -6.10 -4.92
N SER A 148 9.58 -6.21 -6.21
CA SER A 148 8.52 -7.08 -6.75
C SER A 148 8.73 -8.55 -6.36
N MET A 149 9.96 -9.03 -6.46
CA MET A 149 10.33 -10.40 -6.09
C MET A 149 10.11 -10.65 -4.59
N SER A 150 10.54 -9.74 -3.72
CA SER A 150 10.34 -9.89 -2.27
C SER A 150 8.86 -9.86 -1.88
N LYS A 151 8.02 -9.11 -2.61
CA LYS A 151 6.57 -9.10 -2.40
C LYS A 151 5.89 -10.38 -2.90
N ILE A 152 6.33 -10.98 -4.00
CA ILE A 152 5.89 -12.32 -4.42
C ILE A 152 6.26 -13.36 -3.35
N SER A 153 7.47 -13.29 -2.82
CA SER A 153 7.90 -14.16 -1.70
C SER A 153 7.04 -13.94 -0.44
N GLN A 154 6.71 -12.70 -0.13
CA GLN A 154 5.80 -12.36 0.98
C GLN A 154 4.42 -13.00 0.80
N GLU A 155 3.83 -12.92 -0.41
CA GLU A 155 2.53 -13.57 -0.69
C GLU A 155 2.60 -15.09 -0.48
N ALA A 156 3.68 -15.74 -0.93
CA ALA A 156 3.87 -17.18 -0.73
C ALA A 156 3.96 -17.56 0.75
N VAL A 157 4.70 -16.78 1.54
CA VAL A 157 4.82 -16.98 2.99
C VAL A 157 3.47 -16.74 3.68
N ALA A 158 2.77 -15.65 3.37
CA ALA A 158 1.46 -15.33 3.96
C ALA A 158 0.42 -16.44 3.67
N ARG A 159 0.37 -16.95 2.43
CA ARG A 159 -0.49 -18.10 2.05
C ARG A 159 -0.14 -19.37 2.82
N THR A 160 1.15 -19.60 3.05
CA THR A 160 1.63 -20.75 3.83
C THR A 160 1.21 -20.61 5.30
N CYS A 161 1.41 -19.43 5.89
CA CYS A 161 1.02 -19.15 7.27
C CYS A 161 -0.50 -19.29 7.49
N ALA A 162 -1.31 -18.83 6.54
CA ALA A 162 -2.76 -19.00 6.60
C ALA A 162 -3.16 -20.47 6.81
N ARG A 163 -2.58 -21.37 6.02
CA ARG A 163 -2.83 -22.83 6.11
C ARG A 163 -2.24 -23.49 7.35
N LEU A 164 -1.00 -23.10 7.71
CA LEU A 164 -0.29 -23.74 8.84
C LEU A 164 -0.90 -23.38 10.19
N PHE A 165 -1.43 -22.16 10.31
CA PHE A 165 -1.91 -21.63 11.59
C PHE A 165 -3.44 -21.55 11.67
N ASP A 166 -4.15 -21.96 10.60
CA ASP A 166 -5.59 -21.75 10.47
C ASP A 166 -5.98 -20.27 10.68
N LEU A 167 -5.09 -19.37 10.24
CA LEU A 167 -5.24 -17.93 10.36
C LEU A 167 -5.87 -17.37 9.08
N PRO A 168 -7.08 -16.77 9.15
CA PRO A 168 -7.66 -16.10 7.99
C PRO A 168 -6.78 -14.94 7.50
N VAL A 169 -6.40 -14.94 6.22
CA VAL A 169 -5.53 -13.92 5.62
C VAL A 169 -6.15 -13.37 4.35
N THR A 170 -6.15 -12.05 4.23
CA THR A 170 -6.35 -11.34 2.96
C THR A 170 -5.02 -10.73 2.50
N ILE A 171 -4.65 -10.99 1.26
CA ILE A 171 -3.49 -10.40 0.57
C ILE A 171 -4.02 -9.35 -0.40
N ALA A 172 -3.70 -8.09 -0.14
CA ALA A 172 -4.19 -6.96 -0.94
C ALA A 172 -3.07 -6.42 -1.84
N ARG A 173 -3.22 -6.60 -3.16
CA ARG A 173 -2.30 -6.07 -4.18
C ARG A 173 -2.62 -4.61 -4.46
N MET A 174 -1.98 -3.73 -3.67
CA MET A 174 -2.19 -2.29 -3.73
C MET A 174 -1.73 -1.69 -5.06
N ASN A 175 -2.58 -0.84 -5.64
CA ASN A 175 -2.25 0.02 -6.77
C ASN A 175 -1.60 1.34 -6.27
N ALA A 176 -1.77 2.45 -6.97
CA ALA A 176 -1.27 3.76 -6.55
C ALA A 176 -2.19 4.35 -5.46
N SER A 177 -1.77 4.23 -4.19
CA SER A 177 -2.46 4.89 -3.08
C SER A 177 -2.09 6.37 -3.01
N TYR A 178 -3.03 7.21 -2.61
CA TYR A 178 -2.78 8.64 -2.42
C TYR A 178 -3.71 9.25 -1.36
N GLY A 179 -3.31 10.40 -0.81
CA GLY A 179 -4.08 11.15 0.16
C GLY A 179 -3.31 12.39 0.64
N PRO A 180 -3.94 13.28 1.42
CA PRO A 180 -3.34 14.55 1.82
C PRO A 180 -2.23 14.41 2.87
N ASP A 181 -2.18 13.29 3.61
CA ASP A 181 -1.27 13.09 4.73
C ASP A 181 0.11 12.57 4.30
N GLY A 182 1.15 12.85 5.08
CA GLY A 182 2.51 12.35 4.91
C GLY A 182 3.11 12.68 3.55
N THR A 183 3.71 11.68 2.89
CA THR A 183 4.27 11.82 1.53
C THR A 183 3.19 11.92 0.47
N GLY A 184 1.96 11.57 0.79
CA GLY A 184 0.80 11.65 -0.10
C GLY A 184 0.70 10.57 -1.18
N GLY A 185 1.72 9.73 -1.36
CA GLY A 185 1.80 8.76 -2.45
C GLY A 185 2.13 9.37 -3.81
N LEU A 186 2.18 8.51 -4.85
CA LEU A 186 2.69 8.92 -6.17
C LEU A 186 2.00 10.16 -6.76
N PRO A 187 0.66 10.26 -6.81
CA PRO A 187 -0.01 11.44 -7.37
C PRO A 187 0.33 12.73 -6.62
N ILE A 188 0.39 12.65 -5.28
CA ILE A 188 0.62 13.84 -4.46
C ILE A 188 2.09 14.24 -4.43
N MET A 189 3.02 13.28 -4.44
CA MET A 189 4.45 13.58 -4.61
C MET A 189 4.72 14.31 -5.93
N GLN A 190 4.01 13.93 -6.99
CA GLN A 190 4.11 14.62 -8.28
C GLN A 190 3.43 15.99 -8.25
N MET A 191 2.32 16.14 -7.53
CA MET A 191 1.73 17.44 -7.24
C MET A 191 2.73 18.37 -6.55
N ASP A 192 3.35 17.92 -5.46
CA ASP A 192 4.33 18.69 -4.72
C ASP A 192 5.53 19.09 -5.60
N ALA A 193 5.98 18.18 -6.47
CA ALA A 193 7.05 18.48 -7.45
C ALA A 193 6.65 19.58 -8.43
N LEU A 194 5.44 19.50 -9.02
CA LEU A 194 4.91 20.53 -9.93
C LEU A 194 4.75 21.88 -9.22
N MET A 195 4.23 21.88 -7.99
CA MET A 195 4.09 23.10 -7.18
C MET A 195 5.42 23.74 -6.79
N ALA A 196 6.50 22.94 -6.74
CA ALA A 196 7.86 23.43 -6.57
C ALA A 196 8.53 23.87 -7.87
N GLY A 197 7.82 23.83 -9.01
CA GLY A 197 8.33 24.21 -10.34
C GLY A 197 9.19 23.13 -11.01
N ASN A 198 9.16 21.89 -10.51
CA ASN A 198 9.91 20.78 -11.07
C ASN A 198 9.11 20.02 -12.12
N ALA A 199 9.77 19.50 -13.16
CA ALA A 199 9.16 18.59 -14.10
C ALA A 199 8.90 17.20 -13.44
N VAL A 200 7.78 16.57 -13.81
CA VAL A 200 7.50 15.16 -13.47
C VAL A 200 8.12 14.28 -14.56
N THR A 201 8.79 13.21 -14.16
CA THR A 201 9.25 12.18 -15.09
C THR A 201 8.47 10.88 -14.86
N THR A 202 7.89 10.36 -15.92
CA THR A 202 7.20 9.07 -15.92
C THR A 202 7.88 8.08 -16.86
N ARG A 203 7.58 6.79 -16.71
CA ARG A 203 8.26 5.72 -17.48
C ARG A 203 7.63 5.48 -18.85
N TRP A 204 6.37 5.82 -19.00
CA TRP A 204 5.60 5.52 -20.22
C TRP A 204 4.61 6.65 -20.54
N ASP A 205 4.13 6.66 -21.77
CA ASP A 205 3.06 7.54 -22.23
C ASP A 205 2.07 6.72 -23.07
N PRO A 206 0.82 6.51 -22.56
CA PRO A 206 0.36 6.83 -21.21
C PRO A 206 0.99 5.91 -20.15
N CYS A 207 1.12 6.41 -18.90
CA CYS A 207 1.52 5.61 -17.75
C CYS A 207 0.31 5.42 -16.84
N MET A 208 -0.42 4.31 -17.04
CA MET A 208 -1.75 4.08 -16.44
C MET A 208 -1.68 3.51 -15.03
N TYR A 209 -2.60 3.97 -14.18
CA TYR A 209 -2.85 3.47 -12.83
C TYR A 209 -4.36 3.46 -12.53
N MET A 210 -4.74 2.91 -11.38
CA MET A 210 -6.05 3.08 -10.76
C MET A 210 -5.87 3.61 -9.34
N PRO A 211 -5.67 4.95 -9.20
CA PRO A 211 -5.34 5.54 -7.90
C PRO A 211 -6.49 5.39 -6.91
N ILE A 212 -6.16 5.03 -5.66
CA ILE A 212 -7.12 4.85 -4.57
C ILE A 212 -6.81 5.80 -3.43
N HIS A 213 -7.84 6.50 -2.93
CA HIS A 213 -7.71 7.44 -1.82
C HIS A 213 -7.55 6.73 -0.47
N THR A 214 -6.77 7.31 0.46
CA THR A 214 -6.55 6.74 1.80
C THR A 214 -7.83 6.58 2.61
N ASP A 215 -8.85 7.42 2.40
CA ASP A 215 -10.14 7.28 3.07
C ASP A 215 -10.88 6.01 2.61
N ASP A 216 -10.84 5.69 1.31
CA ASP A 216 -11.41 4.43 0.79
C ASP A 216 -10.62 3.22 1.31
N ILE A 217 -9.29 3.31 1.36
CA ILE A 217 -8.44 2.26 1.93
C ILE A 217 -8.84 1.98 3.37
N THR A 218 -8.97 3.01 4.20
CA THR A 218 -9.39 2.87 5.61
C THR A 218 -10.81 2.29 5.73
N ALA A 219 -11.76 2.81 4.95
CA ALA A 219 -13.15 2.37 4.99
C ALA A 219 -13.35 0.91 4.52
N GLN A 220 -12.50 0.42 3.61
CA GLN A 220 -12.59 -0.93 3.03
C GLN A 220 -11.88 -2.00 3.89
N THR A 221 -11.02 -1.59 4.84
CA THR A 221 -10.16 -2.50 5.61
C THR A 221 -10.93 -3.57 6.38
N GLU A 222 -12.03 -3.21 7.06
CA GLU A 222 -12.86 -4.16 7.82
C GLU A 222 -13.44 -5.25 6.90
N ALA A 223 -14.03 -4.85 5.78
CA ALA A 223 -14.61 -5.80 4.82
C ALA A 223 -13.55 -6.73 4.18
N LEU A 224 -12.31 -6.25 4.01
CA LEU A 224 -11.21 -7.09 3.56
C LEU A 224 -10.73 -8.07 4.64
N LEU A 225 -10.79 -7.71 5.91
CA LEU A 225 -10.54 -8.63 7.03
C LEU A 225 -11.65 -9.68 7.14
N ASP A 226 -12.91 -9.28 6.99
CA ASP A 226 -14.07 -10.20 7.00
C ASP A 226 -14.04 -11.18 5.83
N GLY A 227 -13.51 -10.74 4.68
CA GLY A 227 -13.30 -11.58 3.50
C GLY A 227 -12.08 -12.48 3.56
N ALA A 228 -11.33 -12.50 4.67
CA ALA A 228 -10.13 -13.31 4.82
C ALA A 228 -10.45 -14.82 4.88
N SER A 229 -9.50 -15.65 4.42
CA SER A 229 -9.64 -17.10 4.43
C SER A 229 -8.38 -17.78 4.96
N ALA A 230 -8.56 -18.84 5.75
CA ALA A 230 -7.48 -19.67 6.29
C ALA A 230 -7.12 -20.84 5.38
N THR A 231 -8.07 -21.37 4.61
CA THR A 231 -7.84 -22.52 3.71
C THR A 231 -7.03 -22.12 2.48
N GLU A 232 -7.34 -20.95 1.93
CA GLU A 232 -6.61 -20.33 0.85
C GLU A 232 -6.72 -18.81 1.04
N ALA A 233 -5.59 -18.16 1.33
CA ALA A 233 -5.59 -16.72 1.55
C ALA A 233 -6.36 -15.98 0.45
N THR A 234 -7.26 -15.09 0.83
CA THR A 234 -8.00 -14.27 -0.13
C THR A 234 -7.06 -13.27 -0.78
N ILE A 235 -6.91 -13.32 -2.10
CA ILE A 235 -6.10 -12.35 -2.86
C ILE A 235 -7.05 -11.40 -3.56
N VAL A 236 -6.82 -10.09 -3.42
CA VAL A 236 -7.60 -9.04 -4.10
C VAL A 236 -6.69 -7.99 -4.72
N ASN A 237 -7.07 -7.49 -5.88
CA ASN A 237 -6.56 -6.22 -6.38
C ASN A 237 -7.17 -5.08 -5.54
N TRP A 238 -6.35 -4.21 -4.98
CA TRP A 238 -6.82 -3.08 -4.18
C TRP A 238 -6.48 -1.77 -4.86
N ALA A 239 -7.44 -1.25 -5.60
CA ALA A 239 -7.29 -0.10 -6.47
C ALA A 239 -8.56 0.77 -6.44
N GLY A 240 -8.45 2.00 -6.92
CA GLY A 240 -9.60 2.86 -7.19
C GLY A 240 -10.47 2.30 -8.33
N ASP A 241 -11.65 2.86 -8.53
CA ASP A 241 -12.60 2.37 -9.53
C ASP A 241 -12.37 2.97 -10.92
N GLU A 242 -11.60 4.05 -11.01
CA GLU A 242 -11.36 4.78 -12.23
C GLU A 242 -9.88 4.72 -12.64
N PRO A 243 -9.55 4.31 -13.88
CA PRO A 243 -8.19 4.44 -14.38
C PRO A 243 -7.84 5.90 -14.65
N ALA A 244 -6.59 6.25 -14.38
CA ALA A 244 -6.00 7.55 -14.71
C ALA A 244 -4.51 7.38 -15.03
N SER A 245 -4.04 8.13 -16.03
CA SER A 245 -2.62 8.22 -16.32
C SER A 245 -1.92 9.27 -15.48
N VAL A 246 -0.58 9.13 -15.35
CA VAL A 246 0.26 10.19 -14.77
C VAL A 246 0.05 11.50 -15.49
N GLN A 247 -0.07 11.47 -16.81
CA GLN A 247 -0.29 12.64 -17.65
C GLN A 247 -1.62 13.33 -17.32
N GLU A 248 -2.70 12.54 -17.15
CA GLU A 248 -4.04 13.07 -16.85
C GLU A 248 -4.09 13.75 -15.47
N TRP A 249 -3.57 13.11 -14.42
CA TRP A 249 -3.62 13.77 -13.11
C TRP A 249 -2.64 14.94 -12.99
N CYS A 250 -1.49 14.91 -13.68
CA CYS A 250 -0.61 16.08 -13.74
C CYS A 250 -1.28 17.26 -14.49
N ALA A 251 -1.96 17.01 -15.60
CA ALA A 251 -2.75 18.03 -16.29
C ALA A 251 -3.83 18.63 -15.37
N TYR A 252 -4.56 17.78 -14.64
CA TYR A 252 -5.57 18.23 -13.70
C TYR A 252 -4.98 19.05 -12.52
N ILE A 253 -3.82 18.66 -12.01
CA ILE A 253 -3.09 19.45 -11.01
C ILE A 253 -2.69 20.81 -11.59
N GLY A 254 -2.26 20.85 -12.84
CA GLY A 254 -1.95 22.09 -13.57
C GLY A 254 -3.15 23.02 -13.67
N GLU A 255 -4.34 22.48 -13.98
CA GLU A 255 -5.61 23.22 -13.99
C GLU A 255 -5.92 23.82 -12.60
N LEU A 256 -5.79 23.04 -11.53
CA LEU A 256 -6.05 23.50 -10.16
C LEU A 256 -5.07 24.60 -9.73
N ALA A 257 -3.81 24.47 -10.12
CA ALA A 257 -2.73 25.39 -9.73
C ALA A 257 -2.59 26.61 -10.66
N GLY A 258 -3.23 26.61 -11.84
CA GLY A 258 -3.04 27.66 -12.86
C GLY A 258 -1.64 27.64 -13.47
N ILE A 259 -1.00 26.47 -13.59
CA ILE A 259 0.33 26.28 -14.19
C ILE A 259 0.26 25.35 -15.39
N ASP A 260 1.28 25.40 -16.25
CA ASP A 260 1.46 24.45 -17.35
C ASP A 260 2.43 23.36 -16.91
N PRO A 261 1.95 22.13 -16.59
CA PRO A 261 2.79 21.09 -16.02
C PRO A 261 3.72 20.47 -17.07
N VAL A 262 4.99 20.30 -16.73
CA VAL A 262 5.95 19.60 -17.59
C VAL A 262 6.01 18.13 -17.16
N VAL A 263 5.56 17.23 -18.06
CA VAL A 263 5.64 15.78 -17.85
C VAL A 263 6.50 15.15 -18.94
N ASN A 264 7.64 14.60 -18.53
CA ASN A 264 8.57 13.91 -19.42
C ASN A 264 8.31 12.41 -19.37
N SER A 265 8.34 11.75 -20.52
CA SER A 265 8.29 10.27 -20.60
C SER A 265 9.66 9.72 -20.97
N VAL A 266 10.19 8.85 -20.09
CA VAL A 266 11.47 8.16 -20.30
C VAL A 266 11.24 6.66 -20.15
N PRO A 267 11.09 5.91 -21.26
CA PRO A 267 10.82 4.49 -21.22
C PRO A 267 11.81 3.70 -20.37
N VAL A 268 11.32 2.79 -19.55
CA VAL A 268 12.14 1.86 -18.75
C VAL A 268 11.69 0.43 -19.04
N GLU A 269 12.51 -0.28 -19.81
CA GLU A 269 12.23 -1.66 -20.20
C GLU A 269 12.07 -2.59 -18.98
N GLY A 270 11.19 -3.59 -19.13
CA GLY A 270 10.87 -4.53 -18.06
C GLY A 270 9.94 -3.99 -16.98
N THR A 271 9.46 -2.74 -17.09
CA THR A 271 8.46 -2.19 -16.17
C THR A 271 7.05 -2.33 -16.75
N LEU A 272 6.04 -2.33 -15.87
CA LEU A 272 4.64 -2.26 -16.29
C LEU A 272 4.38 -0.92 -17.01
N ARG A 273 3.76 -0.98 -18.19
CA ARG A 273 3.29 0.21 -18.92
C ARG A 273 2.02 0.76 -18.32
N GLY A 274 1.19 -0.10 -17.76
CA GLY A 274 -0.04 0.25 -17.08
C GLY A 274 -0.29 -0.65 -15.89
N SER A 275 -1.15 -0.20 -15.01
CA SER A 275 -1.55 -0.87 -13.77
C SER A 275 -3.08 -0.85 -13.63
N VAL A 276 -3.80 -1.07 -14.73
CA VAL A 276 -5.26 -1.20 -14.70
C VAL A 276 -5.64 -2.57 -14.15
N THR A 277 -6.62 -2.64 -13.25
CA THR A 277 -7.00 -3.89 -12.55
C THR A 277 -8.48 -4.21 -12.70
N ASP A 278 -8.79 -5.49 -12.74
CA ASP A 278 -10.14 -5.98 -12.49
C ASP A 278 -10.42 -5.90 -10.97
N ASN A 279 -11.33 -5.02 -10.59
CA ASN A 279 -11.72 -4.79 -9.20
C ASN A 279 -12.96 -5.59 -8.77
N THR A 280 -13.46 -6.51 -9.61
CA THR A 280 -14.72 -7.25 -9.35
C THR A 280 -14.70 -7.93 -7.99
N LYS A 281 -13.59 -8.60 -7.66
CA LYS A 281 -13.45 -9.33 -6.39
C LYS A 281 -13.40 -8.37 -5.19
N ARG A 282 -12.64 -7.29 -5.28
CA ARG A 282 -12.58 -6.27 -4.24
C ARG A 282 -13.95 -5.62 -4.05
N ALA A 283 -14.60 -5.19 -5.14
CA ALA A 283 -15.90 -4.52 -5.08
C ALA A 283 -17.01 -5.42 -4.52
N ALA A 284 -16.94 -6.74 -4.74
CA ALA A 284 -17.87 -7.70 -4.14
C ALA A 284 -17.75 -7.77 -2.61
N LEU A 285 -16.55 -7.51 -2.05
CA LEU A 285 -16.30 -7.49 -0.61
C LEU A 285 -16.60 -6.10 0.00
N THR A 286 -16.12 -5.04 -0.62
CA THR A 286 -16.06 -3.69 -0.01
C THR A 286 -17.11 -2.72 -0.54
N GLY A 287 -17.79 -3.05 -1.63
CA GLY A 287 -18.51 -2.07 -2.43
C GLY A 287 -17.58 -1.17 -3.26
N PRO A 288 -18.12 -0.16 -3.95
CA PRO A 288 -17.34 0.79 -4.74
C PRO A 288 -16.53 1.76 -3.86
N CYS A 289 -15.51 2.38 -4.45
CA CYS A 289 -14.84 3.53 -3.87
C CYS A 289 -15.80 4.73 -3.78
N LYS A 290 -15.61 5.56 -2.78
CA LYS A 290 -16.43 6.77 -2.55
C LYS A 290 -15.75 8.04 -3.06
N VAL A 291 -14.43 8.02 -3.18
CA VAL A 291 -13.63 9.18 -3.58
C VAL A 291 -13.15 8.97 -5.01
N SER A 292 -13.63 9.80 -5.95
CA SER A 292 -13.07 9.85 -7.31
C SER A 292 -11.64 10.38 -7.25
N TRP A 293 -10.78 9.98 -8.20
CA TRP A 293 -9.41 10.45 -8.20
C TRP A 293 -9.30 11.98 -8.38
N ARG A 294 -10.24 12.60 -9.08
CA ARG A 294 -10.28 14.06 -9.24
C ARG A 294 -10.64 14.77 -7.95
N ASP A 295 -11.64 14.29 -7.24
CA ASP A 295 -12.08 14.91 -5.98
C ASP A 295 -11.01 14.74 -4.91
N GLY A 296 -10.39 13.56 -4.82
CA GLY A 296 -9.30 13.30 -3.86
C GLY A 296 -8.03 14.12 -4.16
N ILE A 297 -7.67 14.31 -5.43
CA ILE A 297 -6.54 15.20 -5.81
C ILE A 297 -6.88 16.66 -5.48
N ARG A 298 -8.11 17.10 -5.74
CA ARG A 298 -8.56 18.46 -5.38
C ARG A 298 -8.49 18.70 -3.87
N ASP A 299 -9.05 17.78 -3.07
CA ASP A 299 -8.98 17.86 -1.60
C ASP A 299 -7.55 17.92 -1.09
N ALA A 300 -6.66 17.06 -1.61
CA ALA A 300 -5.25 17.08 -1.26
C ALA A 300 -4.56 18.39 -1.68
N PHE A 301 -4.89 18.93 -2.86
CA PHE A 301 -4.38 20.22 -3.33
C PHE A 301 -4.81 21.35 -2.39
N GLU A 302 -6.09 21.44 -2.06
CA GLU A 302 -6.63 22.46 -1.15
C GLU A 302 -5.98 22.39 0.23
N LYS A 303 -5.81 21.20 0.80
CA LYS A 303 -5.19 21.00 2.11
C LYS A 303 -3.70 21.34 2.14
N ARG A 304 -2.96 21.05 1.06
CA ARG A 304 -1.50 21.21 1.03
C ARG A 304 -1.06 22.56 0.44
N HIS A 305 -1.83 23.12 -0.49
CA HIS A 305 -1.44 24.28 -1.30
C HIS A 305 -2.50 25.38 -1.38
N GLY A 306 -3.71 25.17 -0.88
CA GLY A 306 -4.85 26.09 -1.03
C GLY A 306 -4.75 27.42 -0.29
N ASN A 307 -3.74 27.64 0.54
CA ASN A 307 -3.51 28.88 1.31
C ASN A 307 -2.37 29.74 0.72
N LYS A 308 -2.04 29.60 -0.56
CA LYS A 308 -1.01 30.42 -1.21
C LYS A 308 -1.63 31.49 -2.12
#